data_fe17b13bb165e4f9c98a522c874b2a6e
#
_entry.id   fe17b13bb165e4f9c98a522c874b2a6e
#
_cell.length_a   1.000
_cell.length_b   1.000
_cell.length_c   1.000
_cell.angle_alpha   90.00
_cell.angle_beta   90.00
_cell.angle_gamma   90.00
#
_symmetry.space_group_name_H-M   'P 1'
#
loop_
_entity.id
_entity.type
_entity.pdbx_description
1 polymer ?
#
loop_
_entity_poly.entity_id
_entity_poly.type
_entity_poly.pdbx_seq_one_letter_code
_entity_poly.pdbx_strand_id
1 'polypeptide(L)'
;MKKQTHKIAIATAGALMVSVVLTFTLILPAEYSYDPLGTGAILGVLGLSTEPAWESVVAEQNVFATDSVEYVLQPYESVEYKYYLRGNSTMIFFWEATSVVSFNFHGEPEQGPEGFAESYETGKQLRASGTFTASFSGIHGWYWENRESEAVSVKLRSAGFYTHTKEFRDGFVIRKDVLR
;
A
#
# COMPACT_ATOMS: atom_id res chain seq x y z
N MET A 1 -16.22 -52.00 -42.01
CA MET A 1 -15.04 -51.61 -41.19
C MET A 1 -14.26 -50.43 -41.78
N LYS A 2 -13.75 -50.44 -42.98
CA LYS A 2 -12.93 -49.37 -43.56
C LYS A 2 -13.53 -47.95 -43.50
N LYS A 3 -14.86 -47.81 -43.71
CA LYS A 3 -15.56 -46.50 -43.70
C LYS A 3 -15.65 -45.87 -42.33
N GLN A 4 -15.69 -46.67 -41.23
CA GLN A 4 -15.72 -46.21 -39.85
C GLN A 4 -14.34 -45.78 -39.38
N THR A 5 -13.29 -46.54 -39.76
CA THR A 5 -11.90 -46.19 -39.46
C THR A 5 -11.50 -44.86 -40.11
N HIS A 6 -11.96 -44.60 -41.35
CA HIS A 6 -11.72 -43.33 -42.02
C HIS A 6 -12.39 -42.12 -41.33
N LYS A 7 -13.62 -42.28 -40.82
CA LYS A 7 -14.32 -41.23 -40.06
C LYS A 7 -13.62 -40.94 -38.75
N ILE A 8 -13.14 -41.96 -38.04
CA ILE A 8 -12.38 -41.79 -36.78
C ILE A 8 -11.06 -41.06 -37.08
N ALA A 9 -10.33 -41.46 -38.10
CA ALA A 9 -9.07 -40.80 -38.47
C ALA A 9 -9.27 -39.31 -38.80
N ILE A 10 -10.33 -38.95 -39.53
CA ILE A 10 -10.65 -37.55 -39.84
C ILE A 10 -11.01 -36.79 -38.58
N ALA A 11 -11.84 -37.36 -37.70
CA ALA A 11 -12.21 -36.73 -36.43
C ALA A 11 -10.98 -36.50 -35.52
N THR A 12 -10.09 -37.51 -35.44
CA THR A 12 -8.83 -37.37 -34.65
C THR A 12 -7.91 -36.30 -35.24
N ALA A 13 -7.74 -36.25 -36.57
CA ALA A 13 -6.95 -35.22 -37.23
C ALA A 13 -7.55 -33.82 -37.00
N GLY A 14 -8.87 -33.69 -37.07
CA GLY A 14 -9.57 -32.44 -36.73
C GLY A 14 -9.36 -32.00 -35.29
N ALA A 15 -9.49 -32.93 -34.33
CA ALA A 15 -9.28 -32.63 -32.91
C ALA A 15 -7.83 -32.21 -32.65
N LEU A 16 -6.84 -32.87 -33.25
CA LEU A 16 -5.43 -32.48 -33.13
C LEU A 16 -5.17 -31.07 -33.70
N MET A 17 -5.75 -30.76 -34.84
CA MET A 17 -5.62 -29.43 -35.43
C MET A 17 -6.20 -28.34 -34.52
N VAL A 18 -7.39 -28.55 -33.98
CA VAL A 18 -8.01 -27.61 -33.02
C VAL A 18 -7.15 -27.46 -31.77
N SER A 19 -6.62 -28.57 -31.23
CA SER A 19 -5.74 -28.54 -30.06
C SER A 19 -4.47 -27.70 -30.31
N VAL A 20 -3.83 -27.88 -31.48
CA VAL A 20 -2.65 -27.07 -31.84
C VAL A 20 -3.01 -25.60 -31.96
N VAL A 21 -4.12 -25.25 -32.59
CA VAL A 21 -4.57 -23.87 -32.71
C VAL A 21 -4.78 -23.26 -31.31
N LEU A 22 -5.52 -23.93 -30.45
CA LEU A 22 -5.77 -23.45 -29.09
C LEU A 22 -4.49 -23.31 -28.27
N THR A 23 -3.54 -24.22 -28.45
CA THR A 23 -2.24 -24.12 -27.75
C THR A 23 -1.50 -22.85 -28.14
N PHE A 24 -1.38 -22.55 -29.44
CA PHE A 24 -0.63 -21.37 -29.89
C PHE A 24 -1.38 -20.04 -29.74
N THR A 25 -2.71 -20.06 -29.79
CA THR A 25 -3.50 -18.81 -29.71
C THR A 25 -3.95 -18.44 -28.30
N LEU A 26 -4.03 -19.38 -27.36
CA LEU A 26 -4.57 -19.19 -26.03
C LEU A 26 -3.62 -19.67 -24.94
N ILE A 27 -3.20 -20.95 -24.97
CA ILE A 27 -2.48 -21.56 -23.86
C ILE A 27 -1.09 -20.97 -23.71
N LEU A 28 -0.29 -20.93 -24.79
CA LEU A 28 1.07 -20.37 -24.71
C LEU A 28 1.08 -18.88 -24.35
N PRO A 29 0.21 -18.03 -24.91
CA PRO A 29 0.10 -16.64 -24.44
C PRO A 29 -0.30 -16.51 -22.98
N ALA A 30 -1.29 -17.27 -22.52
CA ALA A 30 -1.80 -17.18 -21.15
C ALA A 30 -0.80 -17.71 -20.13
N GLU A 31 -0.23 -18.89 -20.34
CA GLU A 31 0.60 -19.61 -19.38
C GLU A 31 2.08 -19.21 -19.41
N TYR A 32 2.59 -18.84 -20.58
CA TYR A 32 4.04 -18.64 -20.77
C TYR A 32 4.41 -17.25 -21.32
N SER A 33 3.41 -16.36 -21.47
CA SER A 33 3.61 -15.03 -22.10
C SER A 33 4.26 -15.14 -23.51
N TYR A 34 4.18 -16.30 -24.15
CA TYR A 34 4.72 -16.55 -25.49
C TYR A 34 3.61 -16.41 -26.52
N ASP A 35 3.56 -15.28 -27.21
CA ASP A 35 2.49 -14.91 -28.16
C ASP A 35 3.03 -14.65 -29.56
N PRO A 36 3.43 -15.72 -30.29
CA PRO A 36 4.03 -15.59 -31.63
C PRO A 36 3.06 -15.08 -32.69
N LEU A 37 1.76 -15.14 -32.45
CA LEU A 37 0.70 -14.73 -33.38
C LEU A 37 0.03 -13.39 -32.94
N GLY A 38 0.38 -12.81 -31.79
CA GLY A 38 -0.25 -11.61 -31.26
C GLY A 38 -1.68 -11.81 -30.77
N THR A 39 -2.17 -13.04 -30.73
CA THR A 39 -3.57 -13.35 -30.37
C THR A 39 -3.82 -13.22 -28.89
N GLY A 40 -2.83 -13.51 -28.04
CA GLY A 40 -2.92 -13.37 -26.60
C GLY A 40 -3.09 -11.92 -26.18
N ALA A 41 -2.36 -11.02 -26.81
CA ALA A 41 -2.48 -9.58 -26.58
C ALA A 41 -3.85 -9.04 -27.03
N ILE A 42 -4.33 -9.46 -28.21
CA ILE A 42 -5.64 -9.06 -28.76
C ILE A 42 -6.79 -9.55 -27.86
N LEU A 43 -6.70 -10.76 -27.35
CA LEU A 43 -7.72 -11.37 -26.48
C LEU A 43 -7.60 -10.96 -25.02
N GLY A 44 -6.55 -10.21 -24.63
CA GLY A 44 -6.30 -9.80 -23.25
C GLY A 44 -5.92 -10.94 -22.30
N VAL A 45 -5.38 -12.06 -22.84
CA VAL A 45 -5.00 -13.25 -22.07
C VAL A 45 -3.49 -13.41 -21.92
N LEU A 46 -2.70 -12.48 -22.44
CA LEU A 46 -1.24 -12.54 -22.39
C LEU A 46 -0.76 -12.44 -20.94
N GLY A 47 -0.05 -13.45 -20.46
CA GLY A 47 0.56 -13.47 -19.14
C GLY A 47 -0.41 -13.64 -17.96
N LEU A 48 -1.62 -14.18 -18.18
CA LEU A 48 -2.62 -14.39 -17.11
C LEU A 48 -2.12 -15.30 -15.99
N SER A 49 -1.27 -16.27 -16.28
CA SER A 49 -0.68 -17.19 -15.29
C SER A 49 0.73 -16.79 -14.83
N THR A 50 1.30 -15.71 -15.39
CA THR A 50 2.48 -15.11 -14.79
C THR A 50 2.03 -14.45 -13.50
N GLU A 51 2.19 -15.17 -12.38
CA GLU A 51 2.13 -14.55 -11.04
C GLU A 51 3.06 -13.34 -11.08
N PRO A 52 2.58 -12.16 -10.71
CA PRO A 52 3.50 -11.05 -10.46
C PRO A 52 4.56 -11.58 -9.51
N ALA A 53 5.82 -11.42 -9.85
CA ALA A 53 6.90 -11.82 -8.97
C ALA A 53 6.69 -11.06 -7.66
N TRP A 54 6.10 -11.72 -6.67
CA TRP A 54 5.97 -11.19 -5.32
C TRP A 54 7.39 -11.11 -4.79
N GLU A 55 7.98 -9.93 -4.88
CA GLU A 55 9.18 -9.66 -4.10
C GLU A 55 8.76 -9.71 -2.63
N SER A 56 8.93 -10.89 -2.04
CA SER A 56 8.66 -11.11 -0.61
C SER A 56 9.57 -10.25 0.28
N VAL A 57 10.68 -9.77 -0.28
CA VAL A 57 11.64 -8.89 0.40
C VAL A 57 11.96 -7.72 -0.52
N VAL A 58 11.50 -6.54 -0.14
CA VAL A 58 11.86 -5.28 -0.80
C VAL A 58 12.97 -4.61 0.01
N ALA A 59 14.14 -4.43 -0.61
CA ALA A 59 15.24 -3.72 0.03
C ALA A 59 14.96 -2.21 0.02
N GLU A 60 14.90 -1.63 1.22
CA GLU A 60 14.72 -0.19 1.42
C GLU A 60 16.07 0.52 1.53
N GLN A 61 16.17 1.69 0.91
CA GLN A 61 17.39 2.52 0.96
C GLN A 61 17.46 3.41 2.20
N ASN A 62 16.31 3.67 2.82
CA ASN A 62 16.22 4.48 4.02
C ASN A 62 16.63 3.66 5.27
N VAL A 63 17.10 4.36 6.28
CA VAL A 63 17.43 3.75 7.58
C VAL A 63 16.14 3.30 8.25
N PHE A 64 16.13 2.05 8.72
CA PHE A 64 15.07 1.56 9.59
C PHE A 64 15.13 2.25 10.94
N ALA A 65 14.00 2.74 11.41
CA ALA A 65 13.85 3.48 12.64
C ALA A 65 12.66 2.99 13.46
N THR A 66 12.72 3.22 14.75
CA THR A 66 11.60 3.05 15.68
C THR A 66 11.37 4.34 16.42
N ASP A 67 10.11 4.65 16.73
CA ASP A 67 9.74 5.82 17.49
C ASP A 67 8.59 5.50 18.46
N SER A 68 8.55 6.25 19.58
CA SER A 68 7.47 6.18 20.55
C SER A 68 7.27 7.53 21.17
N VAL A 69 6.06 8.07 21.05
CA VAL A 69 5.66 9.35 21.63
C VAL A 69 4.35 9.19 22.39
N GLU A 70 4.18 10.04 23.40
CA GLU A 70 2.97 10.10 24.22
C GLU A 70 2.59 11.55 24.46
N TYR A 71 1.32 11.87 24.24
CA TYR A 71 0.75 13.21 24.38
C TYR A 71 -0.40 13.18 25.38
N VAL A 72 -0.41 14.13 26.30
CA VAL A 72 -1.59 14.43 27.12
C VAL A 72 -2.27 15.63 26.47
N LEU A 73 -3.48 15.42 25.99
CA LEU A 73 -4.34 16.43 25.39
C LEU A 73 -5.37 16.89 26.41
N GLN A 74 -5.29 18.14 26.83
CA GLN A 74 -6.32 18.77 27.66
C GLN A 74 -7.64 18.84 26.89
N PRO A 75 -8.77 19.15 27.54
CA PRO A 75 -10.04 19.39 26.85
C PRO A 75 -9.88 20.36 25.68
N TYR A 76 -10.33 19.95 24.50
CA TYR A 76 -10.28 20.70 23.24
C TYR A 76 -8.88 21.00 22.67
N GLU A 77 -7.86 20.35 23.21
CA GLU A 77 -6.50 20.43 22.70
C GLU A 77 -6.25 19.43 21.58
N SER A 78 -5.30 19.75 20.72
CA SER A 78 -4.90 18.90 19.59
C SER A 78 -3.39 18.83 19.45
N VAL A 79 -2.92 17.78 18.79
CA VAL A 79 -1.53 17.61 18.36
C VAL A 79 -1.51 16.96 17.00
N GLU A 80 -0.52 17.32 16.20
CA GLU A 80 -0.24 16.65 14.94
C GLU A 80 1.19 16.13 14.99
N TYR A 81 1.36 14.84 14.59
CA TYR A 81 2.66 14.18 14.56
C TYR A 81 2.85 13.43 13.26
N LYS A 82 3.91 13.75 12.54
CA LYS A 82 4.19 13.25 11.19
C LYS A 82 5.59 12.69 11.06
N TYR A 83 5.72 11.71 10.17
CA TYR A 83 6.96 11.08 9.74
C TYR A 83 7.27 11.47 8.31
N TYR A 84 8.51 11.79 7.99
CA TYR A 84 8.93 11.96 6.61
C TYR A 84 9.30 10.61 6.00
N LEU A 85 8.51 10.17 5.02
CA LEU A 85 8.75 8.99 4.22
C LEU A 85 9.01 9.39 2.76
N ARG A 86 9.90 8.64 2.10
CA ARG A 86 9.98 8.67 0.63
C ARG A 86 8.82 7.89 0.04
N GLY A 87 8.45 8.20 -1.20
CA GLY A 87 7.46 7.42 -1.93
C GLY A 87 7.83 5.93 -1.95
N ASN A 88 6.86 5.06 -1.72
CA ASN A 88 6.96 3.61 -1.54
C ASN A 88 7.64 3.13 -0.25
N SER A 89 8.16 4.01 0.61
CA SER A 89 8.65 3.59 1.93
C SER A 89 7.49 3.23 2.85
N THR A 90 7.72 2.22 3.69
CA THR A 90 6.70 1.62 4.55
C THR A 90 7.00 1.85 6.02
N MET A 91 5.96 2.02 6.82
CA MET A 91 6.01 1.94 8.28
C MET A 91 4.86 1.09 8.81
N ILE A 92 5.08 0.47 9.97
CA ILE A 92 4.03 -0.10 10.81
C ILE A 92 3.77 0.84 11.96
N PHE A 93 2.53 0.87 12.44
CA PHE A 93 2.13 1.74 13.54
C PHE A 93 1.11 1.07 14.46
N PHE A 94 1.11 1.53 15.67
CA PHE A 94 0.06 1.30 16.66
C PHE A 94 -0.10 2.55 17.51
N TRP A 95 -1.32 3.05 17.62
CA TRP A 95 -1.62 4.07 18.61
C TRP A 95 -2.84 3.69 19.45
N GLU A 96 -2.85 4.15 20.68
CA GLU A 96 -3.93 3.97 21.64
C GLU A 96 -4.14 5.25 22.45
N ALA A 97 -5.38 5.48 22.86
CA ALA A 97 -5.76 6.60 23.69
C ALA A 97 -6.53 6.11 24.93
N THR A 98 -6.51 6.89 26.01
CA THR A 98 -7.24 6.58 27.26
C THR A 98 -8.74 6.82 27.14
N SER A 99 -9.18 7.62 26.17
CA SER A 99 -10.57 7.83 25.77
C SER A 99 -10.66 8.01 24.26
N VAL A 100 -11.86 8.05 23.71
CA VAL A 100 -12.09 8.25 22.25
C VAL A 100 -11.55 9.61 21.84
N VAL A 101 -10.72 9.64 20.79
CA VAL A 101 -10.20 10.86 20.18
C VAL A 101 -10.66 10.98 18.74
N SER A 102 -10.90 12.20 18.28
CA SER A 102 -11.04 12.48 16.85
C SER A 102 -9.67 12.45 16.22
N PHE A 103 -9.55 11.86 15.02
CA PHE A 103 -8.29 11.80 14.31
C PHE A 103 -8.43 12.02 12.81
N ASN A 104 -7.35 12.46 12.18
CA ASN A 104 -7.16 12.48 10.74
C ASN A 104 -5.76 11.99 10.43
N PHE A 105 -5.65 10.86 9.73
CA PHE A 105 -4.42 10.35 9.17
C PHE A 105 -4.28 10.90 7.75
N HIS A 106 -3.25 11.69 7.50
CA HIS A 106 -3.07 12.37 6.22
C HIS A 106 -1.58 12.58 5.89
N GLY A 107 -1.32 12.97 4.64
CA GLY A 107 0.02 13.29 4.16
C GLY A 107 0.07 14.58 3.37
N GLU A 108 1.22 15.26 3.44
CA GLU A 108 1.54 16.45 2.69
C GLU A 108 2.77 16.16 1.81
N PRO A 109 2.65 16.26 0.48
CA PRO A 109 3.77 16.01 -0.43
C PRO A 109 4.86 17.06 -0.25
N GLU A 110 6.12 16.63 -0.40
CA GLU A 110 7.27 17.54 -0.40
C GLU A 110 7.22 18.53 -1.54
N GLN A 111 6.66 18.11 -2.68
CA GLN A 111 6.44 18.91 -3.87
C GLN A 111 4.96 18.89 -4.22
N GLY A 112 4.27 19.99 -3.99
CA GLY A 112 2.83 20.11 -4.24
C GLY A 112 2.35 21.54 -4.04
N PRO A 113 1.07 21.82 -4.32
CA PRO A 113 0.46 23.10 -4.01
C PRO A 113 0.53 23.39 -2.52
N GLU A 114 0.74 24.66 -2.16
CA GLU A 114 0.72 25.10 -0.76
C GLU A 114 -0.62 24.76 -0.09
N GLY A 115 -0.57 24.16 1.10
CA GLY A 115 -1.75 23.74 1.86
C GLY A 115 -2.44 22.48 1.34
N PHE A 116 -1.88 21.79 0.34
CA PHE A 116 -2.43 20.51 -0.10
C PHE A 116 -2.08 19.40 0.88
N ALA A 117 -3.11 18.67 1.33
CA ALA A 117 -2.97 17.45 2.11
C ALA A 117 -3.90 16.35 1.58
N GLU A 118 -3.40 15.13 1.47
CA GLU A 118 -4.20 13.95 1.14
C GLU A 118 -4.62 13.25 2.43
N SER A 119 -5.92 13.15 2.67
CA SER A 119 -6.46 12.45 3.83
C SER A 119 -6.68 10.97 3.50
N TYR A 120 -6.07 10.09 4.28
CA TYR A 120 -6.17 8.64 4.11
C TYR A 120 -7.31 8.05 4.95
N GLU A 121 -7.43 8.51 6.19
CA GLU A 121 -8.45 8.03 7.12
C GLU A 121 -8.81 9.12 8.13
N THR A 122 -10.09 9.25 8.42
CA THR A 122 -10.62 10.14 9.47
C THR A 122 -11.64 9.39 10.32
N GLY A 123 -11.70 9.73 11.59
CA GLY A 123 -12.68 9.08 12.47
C GLY A 123 -12.59 9.48 13.93
N LYS A 124 -13.25 8.65 14.75
CA LYS A 124 -13.18 8.72 16.22
C LYS A 124 -12.93 7.32 16.74
N GLN A 125 -11.81 7.11 17.43
CA GLN A 125 -11.41 5.79 17.91
C GLN A 125 -10.62 5.88 19.20
N LEU A 126 -10.49 4.73 19.89
CA LEU A 126 -9.61 4.53 21.05
C LEU A 126 -8.21 4.07 20.63
N ARG A 127 -8.09 3.44 19.47
CA ARG A 127 -6.83 2.84 19.00
C ARG A 127 -6.92 2.51 17.51
N ALA A 128 -5.77 2.50 16.86
CA ALA A 128 -5.62 1.92 15.52
C ALA A 128 -4.24 1.30 15.37
N SER A 129 -4.12 0.34 14.46
CA SER A 129 -2.85 -0.29 14.10
C SER A 129 -2.87 -0.72 12.65
N GLY A 130 -1.71 -0.71 12.02
CA GLY A 130 -1.62 -1.12 10.62
C GLY A 130 -0.25 -0.93 10.03
N THR A 131 -0.20 -1.10 8.72
CA THR A 131 0.92 -0.75 7.86
C THR A 131 0.52 0.42 6.96
N PHE A 132 1.46 1.31 6.70
CA PHE A 132 1.28 2.40 5.76
C PHE A 132 2.45 2.43 4.78
N THR A 133 2.15 2.50 3.49
CA THR A 133 3.13 2.72 2.44
C THR A 133 2.85 4.08 1.80
N ALA A 134 3.85 4.95 1.82
CA ALA A 134 3.72 6.32 1.32
C ALA A 134 3.52 6.35 -0.19
N SER A 135 2.45 6.96 -0.67
CA SER A 135 2.15 7.15 -2.10
C SER A 135 3.05 8.20 -2.75
N PHE A 136 3.62 9.10 -1.96
CA PHE A 136 4.55 10.16 -2.39
C PHE A 136 5.59 10.45 -1.31
N SER A 137 6.68 11.11 -1.68
CA SER A 137 7.66 11.64 -0.72
C SER A 137 7.08 12.87 -0.02
N GLY A 138 7.07 12.84 1.32
CA GLY A 138 6.48 13.90 2.11
C GLY A 138 6.33 13.54 3.58
N ILE A 139 5.58 14.35 4.31
CA ILE A 139 5.27 14.11 5.72
C ILE A 139 3.89 13.45 5.84
N HIS A 140 3.82 12.34 6.58
CA HIS A 140 2.62 11.52 6.75
C HIS A 140 2.40 11.24 8.22
N GLY A 141 1.18 11.39 8.73
CA GLY A 141 0.93 11.16 10.15
C GLY A 141 -0.46 11.56 10.59
N TRP A 142 -0.60 11.69 11.87
CA TRP A 142 -1.87 11.87 12.53
C TRP A 142 -2.01 13.27 13.11
N TYR A 143 -3.19 13.83 12.94
CA TYR A 143 -3.75 14.87 13.77
C TYR A 143 -4.71 14.20 14.75
N TRP A 144 -4.54 14.41 16.06
CA TRP A 144 -5.48 14.00 17.09
C TRP A 144 -6.04 15.22 17.81
N GLU A 145 -7.31 15.16 18.13
CA GLU A 145 -8.03 16.19 18.85
C GLU A 145 -8.86 15.56 19.98
N ASN A 146 -8.66 16.05 21.20
CA ASN A 146 -9.53 15.73 22.32
C ASN A 146 -10.76 16.64 22.30
N ARG A 147 -11.93 16.09 22.05
CA ARG A 147 -13.22 16.83 22.07
C ARG A 147 -14.00 16.58 23.35
N GLU A 148 -13.43 15.89 24.30
CA GLU A 148 -14.04 15.56 25.59
C GLU A 148 -13.68 16.61 26.65
N SER A 149 -14.43 16.59 27.77
CA SER A 149 -14.22 17.49 28.92
C SER A 149 -13.09 17.08 29.84
N GLU A 150 -12.54 15.88 29.69
CA GLU A 150 -11.47 15.33 30.49
C GLU A 150 -10.19 15.19 29.65
N ALA A 151 -9.04 15.23 30.31
CA ALA A 151 -7.75 15.02 29.62
C ALA A 151 -7.63 13.59 29.06
N VAL A 152 -7.08 13.46 27.85
CA VAL A 152 -6.87 12.19 27.17
C VAL A 152 -5.40 12.03 26.82
N SER A 153 -4.81 10.88 27.17
CA SER A 153 -3.47 10.52 26.69
C SER A 153 -3.58 9.74 25.37
N VAL A 154 -2.74 10.10 24.41
CA VAL A 154 -2.55 9.37 23.13
C VAL A 154 -1.11 8.92 23.06
N LYS A 155 -0.90 7.61 22.87
CA LYS A 155 0.42 7.01 22.72
C LYS A 155 0.56 6.37 21.34
N LEU A 156 1.57 6.81 20.58
CA LEU A 156 1.93 6.27 19.28
C LEU A 156 3.25 5.51 19.37
N ARG A 157 3.31 4.36 18.72
CA ARG A 157 4.52 3.59 18.45
C ARG A 157 4.60 3.30 16.97
N SER A 158 5.78 3.43 16.40
CA SER A 158 6.02 3.13 14.99
C SER A 158 7.36 2.44 14.78
N ALA A 159 7.46 1.72 13.67
CA ALA A 159 8.71 1.18 13.14
C ALA A 159 8.64 1.23 11.62
N GLY A 160 9.68 1.70 10.95
CA GLY A 160 9.67 1.81 9.51
C GLY A 160 10.84 2.61 8.94
N PHE A 161 10.68 3.03 7.69
CA PHE A 161 11.75 3.67 6.91
C PHE A 161 11.48 5.16 6.76
N TYR A 162 11.70 5.92 7.82
CA TYR A 162 11.53 7.37 7.87
C TYR A 162 12.80 8.06 8.36
N THR A 163 13.03 9.31 7.94
CA THR A 163 14.28 10.03 8.22
C THR A 163 14.16 11.02 9.37
N HIS A 164 12.99 11.59 9.57
CA HIS A 164 12.73 12.53 10.64
C HIS A 164 11.23 12.58 10.96
N THR A 165 10.92 13.15 12.12
CA THR A 165 9.56 13.42 12.53
C THR A 165 9.33 14.92 12.66
N LYS A 166 8.07 15.34 12.58
CA LYS A 166 7.60 16.69 12.87
C LYS A 166 6.41 16.63 13.81
N GLU A 167 6.48 17.41 14.87
CA GLU A 167 5.37 17.65 15.79
C GLU A 167 4.87 19.08 15.57
N PHE A 168 3.56 19.22 15.45
CA PHE A 168 2.88 20.50 15.34
C PHE A 168 1.93 20.64 16.53
N ARG A 169 2.20 21.60 17.39
CA ARG A 169 1.42 21.87 18.60
C ARG A 169 1.52 23.34 18.99
N ASP A 170 0.42 23.96 19.35
CA ASP A 170 0.36 25.35 19.85
C ASP A 170 1.03 26.39 18.92
N GLY A 171 0.98 26.15 17.60
CA GLY A 171 1.62 27.01 16.59
C GLY A 171 3.14 26.80 16.44
N PHE A 172 3.73 25.86 17.17
CA PHE A 172 5.14 25.50 17.05
C PHE A 172 5.30 24.24 16.20
N VAL A 173 6.46 24.15 15.54
CA VAL A 173 6.89 22.97 14.79
C VAL A 173 8.22 22.49 15.37
N ILE A 174 8.24 21.27 15.86
CA ILE A 174 9.44 20.62 16.38
C ILE A 174 9.84 19.51 15.41
N ARG A 175 11.04 19.59 14.85
CA ARG A 175 11.62 18.54 14.02
C ARG A 175 12.62 17.73 14.83
N LYS A 176 12.57 16.40 14.69
CA LYS A 176 13.51 15.46 15.29
C LYS A 176 14.04 14.54 14.21
N ASP A 177 15.34 14.58 13.93
CA ASP A 177 15.97 13.64 13.00
C ASP A 177 16.12 12.27 13.69
N VAL A 178 15.92 11.21 12.90
CA VAL A 178 16.15 9.85 13.36
C VAL A 178 17.65 9.64 13.49
N LEU A 179 18.10 9.31 14.70
CA LEU A 179 19.51 9.02 14.95
C LEU A 179 19.90 7.75 14.19
N ARG A 180 21.02 7.82 13.48
CA ARG A 180 21.67 6.69 12.81
C ARG A 180 22.39 5.80 13.81
#